data_3f6ca96c14ef136910b4373a02c8a181
#
_entry.id   3f6ca96c14ef136910b4373a02c8a181
#
_cell.length_a   1.000
_cell.length_b   1.000
_cell.length_c   1.000
_cell.angle_alpha   90.00
_cell.angle_beta   90.00
_cell.angle_gamma   90.00
#
_symmetry.space_group_name_H-M   'P 1'
#
loop_
_entity.id
_entity.type
_entity.pdbx_description
1 polymer ?
#
loop_
_entity_poly.entity_id
_entity_poly.type
_entity_poly.pdbx_seq_one_letter_code
_entity_poly.pdbx_strand_id
1 'polypeptide(L)'
;MMRKIYFLLLIVFLVACNSDKIMLFDVDAENSAALRFVNADMGTDLSGNALLGENDTTQTVTFVVRKETYLIDTINLIVTTSGPVLNKERVFAIEQVVEYPKFTYLYDEHNNVVDSVIDAVAGVHYRPLDDPYTASFLRIPAGETQSVVPILLLRSKDLQERPYRLKLRLVPNENFAVDFDAP
;
A
#
# COMPACT_ATOMS: atom_id res chain seq x y z
N MET A 1 65.18 11.13 -16.87
CA MET A 1 64.11 10.30 -17.47
C MET A 1 62.99 9.98 -16.50
N MET A 2 63.22 9.75 -15.22
CA MET A 2 62.21 9.34 -14.20
C MET A 2 61.11 10.38 -13.92
N ARG A 3 61.38 11.70 -13.94
CA ARG A 3 60.36 12.73 -13.65
C ARG A 3 59.19 12.79 -14.63
N LYS A 4 59.40 12.37 -15.91
CA LYS A 4 58.31 12.32 -16.90
C LYS A 4 57.38 11.14 -16.75
N ILE A 5 57.85 10.03 -16.15
CA ILE A 5 57.07 8.82 -15.90
C ILE A 5 56.06 9.06 -14.78
N TYR A 6 56.42 9.80 -13.71
CA TYR A 6 55.48 10.13 -12.63
C TYR A 6 54.37 11.07 -13.08
N PHE A 7 54.61 11.95 -14.04
CA PHE A 7 53.59 12.83 -14.60
C PHE A 7 52.57 12.09 -15.45
N LEU A 8 53.04 11.06 -16.19
CA LEU A 8 52.15 10.19 -16.96
C LEU A 8 51.32 9.28 -16.09
N LEU A 9 51.86 8.76 -14.97
CA LEU A 9 51.16 7.98 -14.00
C LEU A 9 50.10 8.79 -13.23
N LEU A 10 50.35 10.05 -12.95
CA LEU A 10 49.39 10.95 -12.31
C LEU A 10 48.18 11.26 -13.21
N ILE A 11 48.39 11.37 -14.52
CA ILE A 11 47.30 11.61 -15.49
C ILE A 11 46.41 10.37 -15.62
N VAL A 12 46.95 9.15 -15.52
CA VAL A 12 46.14 7.90 -15.58
C VAL A 12 45.23 7.75 -14.35
N PHE A 13 45.65 8.28 -13.18
CA PHE A 13 44.80 8.28 -11.99
C PHE A 13 43.63 9.27 -12.03
N LEU A 14 43.73 10.32 -12.86
CA LEU A 14 42.66 11.33 -13.01
C LEU A 14 41.55 10.89 -13.98
N VAL A 15 41.75 9.83 -14.75
CA VAL A 15 40.75 9.33 -15.71
C VAL A 15 39.94 8.17 -15.10
N ALA A 16 40.28 7.65 -13.92
CA ALA A 16 39.60 6.55 -13.27
C ALA A 16 38.39 6.95 -12.40
N CYS A 17 38.04 8.25 -12.36
CA CYS A 17 36.74 8.69 -11.86
C CYS A 17 35.76 8.77 -13.04
N ASN A 18 35.46 7.61 -13.60
CA ASN A 18 34.24 7.51 -14.40
C ASN A 18 33.09 7.59 -13.40
N SER A 19 32.41 8.72 -13.42
CA SER A 19 31.19 8.93 -12.66
C SER A 19 30.30 7.71 -12.85
N ASP A 20 30.13 6.93 -11.80
CA ASP A 20 28.97 6.04 -11.71
C ASP A 20 27.78 6.87 -12.14
N LYS A 21 27.14 6.48 -13.22
CA LYS A 21 25.88 7.08 -13.62
C LYS A 21 24.95 6.81 -12.47
N ILE A 22 24.82 7.77 -11.56
CA ILE A 22 23.70 7.81 -10.66
C ILE A 22 22.51 7.77 -11.61
N MET A 23 21.74 6.68 -11.60
CA MET A 23 20.46 6.64 -12.26
C MET A 23 19.61 7.71 -11.56
N LEU A 24 19.67 8.91 -12.08
CA LEU A 24 18.66 9.91 -11.80
C LEU A 24 17.40 9.34 -12.41
N PHE A 25 16.43 9.02 -11.56
CA PHE A 25 15.08 8.81 -12.03
C PHE A 25 14.73 9.98 -12.92
N ASP A 26 14.21 9.67 -14.10
CA ASP A 26 13.78 10.71 -15.04
C ASP A 26 12.66 11.49 -14.37
N VAL A 27 13.02 12.67 -13.84
CA VAL A 27 12.09 13.54 -13.08
C VAL A 27 11.03 14.14 -14.00
N ASP A 28 11.19 14.00 -15.32
CA ASP A 28 10.25 14.51 -16.32
C ASP A 28 9.06 13.55 -16.57
N ALA A 29 9.12 12.33 -16.01
CA ALA A 29 8.01 11.41 -16.08
C ALA A 29 6.93 11.77 -15.03
N GLU A 30 6.21 12.87 -15.24
CA GLU A 30 5.04 13.23 -14.41
C GLU A 30 4.02 12.08 -14.25
N ASN A 31 4.06 11.11 -15.16
CA ASN A 31 3.12 10.00 -15.25
C ASN A 31 3.68 8.64 -14.80
N SER A 32 4.89 8.57 -14.26
CA SER A 32 5.51 7.32 -13.80
C SER A 32 5.41 7.11 -12.28
N ALA A 33 4.64 7.94 -11.58
CA ALA A 33 4.42 7.74 -10.16
C ALA A 33 3.57 6.47 -9.94
N ALA A 34 4.11 5.49 -9.24
CA ALA A 34 3.36 4.31 -8.83
C ALA A 34 2.79 4.49 -7.43
N LEU A 35 1.60 3.94 -7.20
CA LEU A 35 0.97 3.89 -5.89
C LEU A 35 1.11 2.50 -5.28
N ARG A 36 1.27 2.46 -3.97
CA ARG A 36 1.20 1.22 -3.19
C ARG A 36 0.52 1.46 -1.84
N PHE A 37 -0.08 0.41 -1.30
CA PHE A 37 -0.48 0.39 0.10
C PHE A 37 0.74 0.15 0.99
N VAL A 38 0.75 0.82 2.15
CA VAL A 38 1.70 0.54 3.23
C VAL A 38 0.89 0.23 4.47
N ASN A 39 1.19 -0.89 5.12
CA ASN A 39 0.51 -1.23 6.36
C ASN A 39 0.97 -0.29 7.48
N ALA A 40 0.04 0.46 8.08
CA ALA A 40 0.32 1.38 9.17
C ALA A 40 0.66 0.67 10.49
N ASP A 41 0.21 -0.57 10.65
CA ASP A 41 0.37 -1.37 11.87
C ASP A 41 1.56 -2.33 11.80
N MET A 42 2.59 -1.99 11.05
CA MET A 42 3.85 -2.71 11.14
C MET A 42 4.45 -2.47 12.52
N GLY A 43 4.18 -3.40 13.42
CA GLY A 43 4.83 -3.44 14.72
C GLY A 43 6.35 -3.40 14.57
N THR A 44 7.03 -2.81 15.50
CA THR A 44 8.48 -2.95 15.62
C THR A 44 8.78 -4.17 16.48
N ASP A 45 9.84 -4.92 16.15
CA ASP A 45 10.38 -5.92 17.06
C ASP A 45 10.93 -5.24 18.34
N LEU A 46 11.31 -6.04 19.32
CA LEU A 46 11.88 -5.55 20.59
C LEU A 46 13.18 -4.73 20.40
N SER A 47 13.76 -4.74 19.20
CA SER A 47 14.94 -3.98 18.81
C SER A 47 14.62 -2.69 18.05
N GLY A 48 13.32 -2.42 17.81
CA GLY A 48 12.86 -1.22 17.10
C GLY A 48 12.92 -1.35 15.58
N ASN A 49 13.19 -2.56 15.02
CA ASN A 49 13.13 -2.78 13.59
C ASN A 49 11.67 -3.02 13.17
N ALA A 50 11.26 -2.41 12.06
CA ALA A 50 9.97 -2.69 11.47
C ALA A 50 9.86 -4.20 11.17
N LEU A 51 8.86 -4.85 11.71
CA LEU A 51 8.51 -6.23 11.35
C LEU A 51 7.91 -6.21 9.93
N LEU A 52 8.76 -6.08 8.95
CA LEU A 52 8.42 -6.28 7.55
C LEU A 52 8.29 -7.79 7.31
N GLY A 53 7.15 -8.34 7.64
CA GLY A 53 6.70 -9.55 6.97
C GLY A 53 6.48 -9.16 5.50
N GLU A 54 7.27 -9.70 4.59
CA GLU A 54 7.27 -9.39 3.16
C GLU A 54 5.88 -9.51 2.49
N ASN A 55 4.86 -10.00 3.18
CA ASN A 55 3.53 -10.28 2.63
C ASN A 55 2.37 -10.02 3.60
N ASP A 56 2.53 -9.30 4.69
CA ASP A 56 1.40 -9.07 5.60
C ASP A 56 0.55 -7.87 5.15
N THR A 57 -0.15 -8.07 4.03
CA THR A 57 -1.15 -7.13 3.49
C THR A 57 -2.52 -7.32 4.13
N THR A 58 -2.62 -8.14 5.19
CA THR A 58 -3.89 -8.51 5.83
C THR A 58 -3.95 -7.96 7.24
N GLN A 59 -5.02 -7.22 7.54
CA GLN A 59 -5.35 -6.76 8.88
C GLN A 59 -6.66 -7.39 9.33
N THR A 60 -6.68 -7.95 10.53
CA THR A 60 -7.89 -8.53 11.14
C THR A 60 -8.48 -7.56 12.15
N VAL A 61 -9.77 -7.27 11.99
CA VAL A 61 -10.55 -6.44 12.92
C VAL A 61 -11.69 -7.26 13.50
N THR A 62 -11.89 -7.19 14.82
CA THR A 62 -12.97 -7.90 15.48
C THR A 62 -13.86 -6.95 16.29
N PHE A 63 -15.17 -7.14 16.16
CA PHE A 63 -16.19 -6.49 16.99
C PHE A 63 -16.62 -7.35 18.19
N VAL A 64 -16.22 -8.63 18.26
CA VAL A 64 -16.68 -9.58 19.26
C VAL A 64 -16.36 -9.15 20.68
N VAL A 65 -15.17 -8.62 20.91
CA VAL A 65 -14.70 -8.16 22.23
C VAL A 65 -15.10 -6.72 22.56
N ARG A 66 -15.80 -6.05 21.64
CA ARG A 66 -16.22 -4.66 21.80
C ARG A 66 -17.64 -4.59 22.33
N LYS A 67 -17.97 -3.55 23.11
CA LYS A 67 -19.35 -3.30 23.58
C LYS A 67 -20.29 -3.22 22.37
N GLU A 68 -21.54 -3.65 22.54
CA GLU A 68 -22.54 -3.61 21.47
C GLU A 68 -22.84 -2.21 20.93
N THR A 69 -22.64 -1.18 21.75
CA THR A 69 -22.77 0.22 21.36
C THR A 69 -21.67 0.70 20.43
N TYR A 70 -20.61 -0.09 20.23
CA TYR A 70 -19.52 0.25 19.32
C TYR A 70 -19.89 -0.24 17.91
N LEU A 71 -20.41 0.67 17.11
CA LEU A 71 -21.02 0.35 15.80
C LEU A 71 -20.07 0.52 14.62
N ILE A 72 -18.99 1.29 14.79
CA ILE A 72 -18.05 1.65 13.74
C ILE A 72 -16.63 1.46 14.26
N ASP A 73 -15.79 0.86 13.46
CA ASP A 73 -14.34 0.85 13.65
C ASP A 73 -13.67 1.47 12.43
N THR A 74 -12.43 1.94 12.55
CA THR A 74 -11.72 2.60 11.48
C THR A 74 -10.36 1.97 11.27
N ILE A 75 -10.09 1.54 10.05
CA ILE A 75 -8.75 1.16 9.60
C ILE A 75 -8.19 2.30 8.78
N ASN A 76 -6.98 2.72 9.11
CA ASN A 76 -6.27 3.74 8.36
C ASN A 76 -5.34 3.07 7.33
N LEU A 77 -5.71 3.14 6.06
CA LEU A 77 -4.83 2.70 4.98
C LEU A 77 -3.86 3.82 4.64
N ILE A 78 -2.58 3.52 4.66
CA ILE A 78 -1.56 4.43 4.14
C ILE A 78 -1.33 4.10 2.67
N VAL A 79 -1.52 5.09 1.80
CA VAL A 79 -1.20 5.04 0.37
C VAL A 79 0.00 5.92 0.13
N THR A 80 1.08 5.34 -0.41
CA THR A 80 2.29 6.08 -0.75
C THR A 80 2.49 6.10 -2.25
N THR A 81 3.14 7.15 -2.74
CA THR A 81 3.57 7.26 -4.13
C THR A 81 5.09 7.20 -4.23
N SER A 82 5.59 6.43 -5.20
CA SER A 82 6.95 6.54 -5.69
C SER A 82 7.02 7.61 -6.77
N GLY A 83 8.16 8.25 -6.92
CA GLY A 83 8.36 9.31 -7.93
C GLY A 83 8.53 10.70 -7.29
N PRO A 84 8.57 11.76 -8.12
CA PRO A 84 8.85 13.11 -7.64
C PRO A 84 7.72 13.67 -6.78
N VAL A 85 8.10 14.47 -5.79
CA VAL A 85 7.13 15.27 -5.04
C VAL A 85 6.64 16.39 -5.94
N LEU A 86 5.33 16.42 -6.17
CA LEU A 86 4.71 17.44 -7.01
C LEU A 86 4.01 18.52 -6.18
N ASN A 87 4.07 19.75 -6.65
CA ASN A 87 3.41 20.88 -6.00
C ASN A 87 1.93 21.02 -6.45
N LYS A 88 1.29 19.89 -6.73
CA LYS A 88 -0.13 19.80 -7.08
C LYS A 88 -0.75 18.59 -6.39
N GLU A 89 -2.02 18.70 -6.02
CA GLU A 89 -2.82 17.58 -5.53
C GLU A 89 -3.07 16.56 -6.66
N ARG A 90 -3.02 15.26 -6.33
CA ARG A 90 -3.26 14.17 -7.29
C ARG A 90 -4.28 13.20 -6.70
N VAL A 91 -5.42 13.06 -7.37
CA VAL A 91 -6.49 12.14 -6.96
C VAL A 91 -6.15 10.72 -7.41
N PHE A 92 -6.46 9.73 -6.56
CA PHE A 92 -6.39 8.31 -6.88
C PHE A 92 -7.72 7.62 -6.54
N ALA A 93 -7.86 6.36 -6.93
CA ALA A 93 -9.05 5.57 -6.63
C ALA A 93 -8.66 4.24 -5.99
N ILE A 94 -9.55 3.76 -5.12
CA ILE A 94 -9.51 2.44 -4.50
C ILE A 94 -10.82 1.75 -4.84
N GLU A 95 -10.75 0.46 -5.18
CA GLU A 95 -11.96 -0.33 -5.38
C GLU A 95 -11.90 -1.64 -4.58
N GLN A 96 -13.06 -2.21 -4.31
CA GLN A 96 -13.17 -3.54 -3.75
C GLN A 96 -12.99 -4.59 -4.84
N VAL A 97 -12.17 -5.61 -4.57
CA VAL A 97 -12.10 -6.83 -5.37
C VAL A 97 -13.04 -7.86 -4.77
N VAL A 98 -14.06 -8.25 -5.50
CA VAL A 98 -15.02 -9.29 -5.09
C VAL A 98 -14.59 -10.62 -5.68
N GLU A 99 -14.16 -11.56 -4.83
CA GLU A 99 -13.71 -12.89 -5.22
C GLU A 99 -14.64 -13.99 -4.74
N TYR A 100 -15.25 -13.78 -3.57
CA TYR A 100 -16.08 -14.78 -2.88
C TYR A 100 -17.47 -14.21 -2.55
N PRO A 101 -18.32 -13.95 -3.55
CA PRO A 101 -19.65 -13.36 -3.34
C PRO A 101 -20.59 -14.30 -2.57
N LYS A 102 -20.22 -15.56 -2.48
CA LYS A 102 -20.89 -16.59 -1.70
C LYS A 102 -19.91 -17.21 -0.71
N PHE A 103 -20.44 -17.71 0.41
CA PHE A 103 -19.63 -18.40 1.40
C PHE A 103 -18.85 -19.56 0.76
N THR A 104 -17.53 -19.58 0.98
CA THR A 104 -16.60 -20.54 0.40
C THR A 104 -15.60 -21.00 1.46
N TYR A 105 -15.31 -22.30 1.46
CA TYR A 105 -14.17 -22.85 2.21
C TYR A 105 -12.93 -22.83 1.31
N LEU A 106 -11.82 -22.36 1.85
CA LEU A 106 -10.50 -22.42 1.23
C LEU A 106 -9.75 -23.64 1.78
N TYR A 107 -9.08 -24.37 0.90
CA TYR A 107 -8.38 -25.62 1.21
C TYR A 107 -6.89 -25.50 0.88
N ASP A 108 -6.03 -26.15 1.68
CA ASP A 108 -4.63 -26.34 1.38
C ASP A 108 -4.40 -27.47 0.36
N GLU A 109 -3.14 -27.73 0.01
CA GLU A 109 -2.74 -28.80 -0.91
C GLU A 109 -3.06 -30.22 -0.37
N HIS A 110 -3.30 -30.36 0.93
CA HIS A 110 -3.68 -31.59 1.60
C HIS A 110 -5.19 -31.72 1.80
N ASN A 111 -5.99 -30.82 1.19
CA ASN A 111 -7.45 -30.78 1.29
C ASN A 111 -7.97 -30.52 2.71
N ASN A 112 -7.20 -29.83 3.56
CA ASN A 112 -7.69 -29.32 4.83
C ASN A 112 -8.28 -27.93 4.65
N VAL A 113 -9.38 -27.62 5.37
CA VAL A 113 -9.94 -26.27 5.40
C VAL A 113 -8.95 -25.35 6.13
N VAL A 114 -8.44 -24.35 5.45
CA VAL A 114 -7.52 -23.34 6.01
C VAL A 114 -8.20 -22.01 6.28
N ASP A 115 -9.33 -21.73 5.61
CA ASP A 115 -10.09 -20.50 5.79
C ASP A 115 -11.54 -20.70 5.35
N SER A 116 -12.42 -19.78 5.75
CA SER A 116 -13.78 -19.69 5.25
C SER A 116 -14.12 -18.23 5.02
N VAL A 117 -14.46 -17.87 3.79
CA VAL A 117 -14.57 -16.50 3.37
C VAL A 117 -15.89 -16.19 2.66
N ILE A 118 -16.31 -14.95 2.79
CA ILE A 118 -17.27 -14.26 1.95
C ILE A 118 -16.87 -12.81 1.88
N ASP A 119 -17.06 -12.16 0.75
CA ASP A 119 -16.66 -10.77 0.60
C ASP A 119 -17.60 -9.83 1.36
N ALA A 120 -17.02 -8.80 1.96
CA ALA A 120 -17.74 -7.74 2.63
C ALA A 120 -18.65 -6.98 1.65
N VAL A 121 -19.78 -6.49 2.13
CA VAL A 121 -20.77 -5.76 1.33
C VAL A 121 -20.73 -4.29 1.73
N ALA A 122 -20.56 -3.41 0.75
CA ALA A 122 -20.60 -1.97 0.94
C ALA A 122 -21.95 -1.52 1.52
N GLY A 123 -21.93 -0.63 2.48
CA GLY A 123 -23.11 -0.16 3.20
C GLY A 123 -23.62 -1.11 4.30
N VAL A 124 -23.11 -2.35 4.37
CA VAL A 124 -23.44 -3.34 5.41
C VAL A 124 -22.26 -3.57 6.33
N HIS A 125 -21.08 -3.93 5.79
CA HIS A 125 -19.88 -4.28 6.55
C HIS A 125 -18.86 -3.16 6.60
N TYR A 126 -18.91 -2.24 5.63
CA TYR A 126 -18.07 -1.06 5.59
C TYR A 126 -18.81 0.08 4.87
N ARG A 127 -18.41 1.32 5.16
CA ARG A 127 -18.93 2.49 4.45
C ARG A 127 -18.41 2.48 3.02
N PRO A 128 -19.26 2.72 1.98
CA PRO A 128 -18.82 2.74 0.60
C PRO A 128 -17.60 3.64 0.38
N LEU A 129 -16.69 3.23 -0.51
CA LEU A 129 -15.44 3.98 -0.75
C LEU A 129 -15.69 5.31 -1.46
N ASP A 130 -16.81 5.44 -2.18
CA ASP A 130 -17.30 6.65 -2.82
C ASP A 130 -18.13 7.55 -1.90
N ASP A 131 -18.36 7.16 -0.64
CA ASP A 131 -18.97 8.04 0.36
C ASP A 131 -18.15 9.34 0.46
N PRO A 132 -18.80 10.52 0.52
CA PRO A 132 -18.10 11.81 0.51
C PRO A 132 -17.02 11.97 1.58
N TYR A 133 -17.19 11.33 2.74
CA TYR A 133 -16.18 11.35 3.79
C TYR A 133 -14.92 10.59 3.35
N THR A 134 -15.03 9.31 2.98
CA THR A 134 -13.89 8.47 2.53
C THR A 134 -13.28 9.05 1.26
N ALA A 135 -14.08 9.43 0.28
CA ALA A 135 -13.63 10.01 -1.00
C ALA A 135 -12.79 11.27 -0.81
N SER A 136 -13.03 12.04 0.24
CA SER A 136 -12.24 13.25 0.54
C SER A 136 -10.77 12.96 0.86
N PHE A 137 -10.41 11.73 1.19
CA PHE A 137 -9.04 11.30 1.50
C PHE A 137 -8.34 10.59 0.34
N LEU A 138 -9.05 10.30 -0.76
CA LEU A 138 -8.49 9.61 -1.94
C LEU A 138 -7.64 10.56 -2.80
N ARG A 139 -6.64 11.18 -2.19
CA ARG A 139 -5.73 12.14 -2.84
C ARG A 139 -4.38 12.17 -2.15
N ILE A 140 -3.32 12.36 -2.93
CA ILE A 140 -2.01 12.77 -2.42
C ILE A 140 -1.97 14.30 -2.44
N PRO A 141 -1.87 14.98 -1.29
CA PRO A 141 -1.81 16.44 -1.25
C PRO A 141 -0.58 17.00 -1.96
N ALA A 142 -0.64 18.27 -2.36
CA ALA A 142 0.50 18.97 -2.91
C ALA A 142 1.67 18.99 -1.92
N GLY A 143 2.86 18.64 -2.38
CA GLY A 143 4.07 18.57 -1.55
C GLY A 143 4.21 17.29 -0.72
N GLU A 144 3.25 16.38 -0.79
CA GLU A 144 3.25 15.13 -0.03
C GLU A 144 3.52 13.91 -0.92
N THR A 145 3.96 12.82 -0.27
CA THR A 145 4.19 11.52 -0.92
C THR A 145 3.25 10.44 -0.42
N GLN A 146 2.37 10.76 0.53
CA GLN A 146 1.46 9.81 1.12
C GLN A 146 0.11 10.44 1.47
N SER A 147 -0.89 9.57 1.60
CA SER A 147 -2.20 9.89 2.15
C SER A 147 -2.64 8.80 3.11
N VAL A 148 -3.42 9.18 4.11
CA VAL A 148 -4.06 8.24 5.04
C VAL A 148 -5.55 8.20 4.72
N VAL A 149 -6.04 7.04 4.29
CA VAL A 149 -7.43 6.83 3.91
C VAL A 149 -8.16 6.07 5.01
N PRO A 150 -9.12 6.69 5.72
CA PRO A 150 -9.89 6.01 6.74
C PRO A 150 -10.96 5.12 6.09
N ILE A 151 -10.87 3.82 6.32
CA ILE A 151 -11.90 2.85 5.94
C ILE A 151 -12.75 2.57 7.18
N LEU A 152 -14.03 2.95 7.09
CA LEU A 152 -14.97 2.79 8.21
C LEU A 152 -15.66 1.43 8.10
N LEU A 153 -15.34 0.54 9.03
CA LEU A 153 -15.97 -0.77 9.17
C LEU A 153 -17.23 -0.64 9.99
N LEU A 154 -18.30 -1.27 9.55
CA LEU A 154 -19.61 -1.23 10.17
C LEU A 154 -19.91 -2.54 10.88
N ARG A 155 -20.38 -2.44 12.12
CA ARG A 155 -20.86 -3.61 12.84
C ARG A 155 -22.22 -4.04 12.29
N SER A 156 -22.26 -5.23 11.70
CA SER A 156 -23.49 -5.87 11.25
C SER A 156 -23.78 -7.12 12.10
N LYS A 157 -25.02 -7.60 12.10
CA LYS A 157 -25.43 -8.76 12.93
C LYS A 157 -24.80 -10.05 12.46
N ASP A 158 -24.59 -10.21 11.18
CA ASP A 158 -24.03 -11.41 10.54
C ASP A 158 -22.54 -11.60 10.82
N LEU A 159 -21.81 -10.54 11.27
CA LEU A 159 -20.45 -10.67 11.79
C LEU A 159 -20.35 -11.57 13.05
N GLN A 160 -21.47 -11.85 13.72
CA GLN A 160 -21.52 -12.81 14.83
C GLN A 160 -21.49 -14.26 14.33
N GLU A 161 -21.91 -14.49 13.10
CA GLU A 161 -22.01 -15.82 12.51
C GLU A 161 -20.74 -16.23 11.76
N ARG A 162 -20.07 -15.25 11.13
CA ARG A 162 -18.90 -15.51 10.29
C ARG A 162 -18.03 -14.28 10.05
N PRO A 163 -16.74 -14.48 9.68
CA PRO A 163 -15.89 -13.39 9.23
C PRO A 163 -16.25 -12.99 7.79
N TYR A 164 -15.92 -11.73 7.45
CA TYR A 164 -16.00 -11.17 6.11
C TYR A 164 -14.64 -10.62 5.68
N ARG A 165 -14.33 -10.73 4.40
CA ARG A 165 -13.09 -10.23 3.80
C ARG A 165 -13.39 -8.98 2.98
N LEU A 166 -12.68 -7.90 3.27
CA LEU A 166 -12.63 -6.71 2.43
C LEU A 166 -11.28 -6.67 1.72
N LYS A 167 -11.24 -7.05 0.44
CA LYS A 167 -10.06 -6.96 -0.40
C LYS A 167 -10.13 -5.66 -1.21
N LEU A 168 -9.11 -4.84 -1.08
CA LEU A 168 -9.03 -3.54 -1.75
C LEU A 168 -7.87 -3.54 -2.74
N ARG A 169 -8.03 -2.83 -3.84
CA ARG A 169 -6.94 -2.54 -4.77
C ARG A 169 -6.93 -1.09 -5.18
N LEU A 170 -5.76 -0.59 -5.51
CA LEU A 170 -5.58 0.70 -6.15
C LEU A 170 -5.94 0.59 -7.63
N VAL A 171 -6.53 1.64 -8.18
CA VAL A 171 -6.93 1.70 -9.59
C VAL A 171 -6.01 2.66 -10.32
N PRO A 172 -5.34 2.23 -11.43
CA PRO A 172 -4.52 3.12 -12.23
C PRO A 172 -5.36 4.24 -12.84
N ASN A 173 -4.78 5.43 -12.94
CA ASN A 173 -5.41 6.58 -13.56
C ASN A 173 -4.37 7.47 -14.26
N GLU A 174 -4.78 8.63 -14.73
CA GLU A 174 -3.91 9.60 -15.40
C GLU A 174 -2.75 10.13 -14.53
N ASN A 175 -2.90 10.08 -13.20
CA ASN A 175 -1.90 10.59 -12.26
C ASN A 175 -0.94 9.50 -11.77
N PHE A 176 -1.38 8.23 -11.81
CA PHE A 176 -0.66 7.12 -11.19
C PHE A 176 -0.75 5.83 -11.99
N ALA A 177 0.38 5.21 -12.24
CA ALA A 177 0.45 3.79 -12.50
C ALA A 177 0.24 3.02 -11.18
N VAL A 178 -0.24 1.80 -11.26
CA VAL A 178 -0.28 0.86 -10.13
C VAL A 178 0.69 -0.25 -10.44
N ASP A 179 1.64 -0.46 -9.53
CA ASP A 179 2.59 -1.56 -9.65
C ASP A 179 1.87 -2.84 -9.22
N PHE A 180 1.46 -3.65 -10.21
CA PHE A 180 0.81 -4.93 -9.95
C PHE A 180 1.79 -6.09 -9.75
N ASP A 181 3.08 -5.86 -9.99
CA ASP A 181 4.11 -6.90 -9.95
C ASP A 181 4.90 -6.92 -8.63
N ALA A 182 4.43 -6.25 -7.59
CA ALA A 182 4.95 -6.52 -6.25
C ALA A 182 4.38 -7.88 -5.79
N PRO A 183 5.26 -8.88 -5.59
CA PRO A 183 4.86 -10.24 -5.25
C PRO A 183 4.10 -10.32 -3.93
#